data_5e75856f5503646d9aaf5e4fa036bdd1
#
_entry.id   5e75856f5503646d9aaf5e4fa036bdd1
#
_cell.length_a   1.000
_cell.length_b   1.000
_cell.length_c   1.000
_cell.angle_alpha   90.00
_cell.angle_beta   90.00
_cell.angle_gamma   90.00
#
_symmetry.space_group_name_H-M   'P 1'
#
loop_
_entity.id
_entity.type
_entity.pdbx_description
1 polymer ?
#
loop_
_entity_poly.entity_id
_entity_poly.type
_entity_poly.pdbx_seq_one_letter_code
_entity_poly.pdbx_strand_id
1 'polypeptide(L)'
;VTGFYVWRMKRIKQILIIIIAAFATACFFYIQNLVPIPVFSTENGPKAVYRGETKSNEVALTFNIGWGDEKALPILDALKANNLKNATFFLSASWAERHPEIVKRIKEDGHQIGSLGYSYQNYSSMEDKEIKKDLVRAQNSFQKLGLDDITLLRPPTGQFNENVLKIAQQYGLTVVHYSINSNDWTNPGVEKIVQNVNESIGSGDIVLLHASDSAKQTKDALPNILSHLQNEGLKNVPVSDLIANTDANSSEVN
;
A
#
# COMPACT_ATOMS: atom_id res chain seq x y z
N VAL A 1 -36.51 49.10 31.91
CA VAL A 1 -36.97 47.95 31.08
C VAL A 1 -36.13 47.81 29.81
N THR A 2 -35.56 48.85 29.23
CA THR A 2 -34.76 48.83 27.98
C THR A 2 -33.38 48.16 28.10
N GLY A 3 -32.70 48.26 29.26
CA GLY A 3 -31.35 47.67 29.45
C GLY A 3 -31.30 46.12 29.45
N PHE A 4 -32.36 45.50 29.96
CA PHE A 4 -32.49 44.04 30.04
C PHE A 4 -32.68 43.40 28.66
N TYR A 5 -33.43 44.04 27.78
CA TYR A 5 -33.63 43.59 26.38
C TYR A 5 -32.36 43.69 25.57
N VAL A 6 -31.58 44.74 25.70
CA VAL A 6 -30.33 44.96 24.96
C VAL A 6 -29.28 43.92 25.40
N TRP A 7 -29.19 43.61 26.70
CA TRP A 7 -28.27 42.61 27.23
C TRP A 7 -28.62 41.18 26.77
N ARG A 8 -29.93 40.86 26.76
CA ARG A 8 -30.42 39.56 26.26
C ARG A 8 -30.15 39.37 24.76
N MET A 9 -30.33 40.42 23.95
CA MET A 9 -30.01 40.41 22.50
C MET A 9 -28.50 40.24 22.22
N LYS A 10 -27.63 40.87 23.04
CA LYS A 10 -26.19 40.66 22.90
C LYS A 10 -25.78 39.21 23.18
N ARG A 11 -26.33 38.59 24.22
CA ARG A 11 -26.07 37.16 24.52
C ARG A 11 -26.58 36.22 23.42
N ILE A 12 -27.74 36.46 22.87
CA ILE A 12 -28.30 35.67 21.78
C ILE A 12 -27.41 35.78 20.55
N LYS A 13 -26.94 36.99 20.20
CA LYS A 13 -25.99 37.18 19.10
C LYS A 13 -24.67 36.44 19.32
N GLN A 14 -24.13 36.46 20.54
CA GLN A 14 -22.90 35.74 20.88
C GLN A 14 -23.08 34.23 20.78
N ILE A 15 -24.17 33.67 21.26
CA ILE A 15 -24.50 32.24 21.16
C ILE A 15 -24.66 31.85 19.68
N LEU A 16 -25.32 32.68 18.86
CA LEU A 16 -25.52 32.42 17.46
C LEU A 16 -24.18 32.39 16.66
N ILE A 17 -23.25 33.30 17.00
CA ILE A 17 -21.90 33.32 16.42
C ILE A 17 -21.13 32.04 16.80
N ILE A 18 -21.22 31.60 18.05
CA ILE A 18 -20.55 30.37 18.49
C ILE A 18 -21.11 29.14 17.77
N ILE A 19 -22.44 29.06 17.60
CA ILE A 19 -23.07 27.96 16.87
C ILE A 19 -22.65 27.96 15.39
N ILE A 20 -22.62 29.12 14.75
CA ILE A 20 -22.16 29.24 13.34
C ILE A 20 -20.69 28.85 13.21
N ALA A 21 -19.83 29.29 14.12
CA ALA A 21 -18.42 28.92 14.12
C ALA A 21 -18.22 27.42 14.33
N ALA A 22 -18.94 26.82 15.28
CA ALA A 22 -18.89 25.37 15.53
C ALA A 22 -19.37 24.56 14.32
N PHE A 23 -20.46 25.02 13.67
CA PHE A 23 -20.97 24.38 12.45
C PHE A 23 -20.00 24.51 11.28
N ALA A 24 -19.41 25.69 11.08
CA ALA A 24 -18.40 25.91 10.04
C ALA A 24 -17.16 25.04 10.27
N THR A 25 -16.72 24.89 11.53
CA THR A 25 -15.59 24.02 11.89
C THR A 25 -15.94 22.56 11.63
N ALA A 26 -17.13 22.11 12.01
CA ALA A 26 -17.59 20.75 11.74
C ALA A 26 -17.71 20.46 10.23
N CYS A 27 -18.25 21.40 9.45
CA CYS A 27 -18.30 21.31 7.99
C CYS A 27 -16.88 21.26 7.38
N PHE A 28 -15.94 22.06 7.88
CA PHE A 28 -14.55 22.05 7.42
C PHE A 28 -13.88 20.69 7.66
N PHE A 29 -14.00 20.12 8.85
CA PHE A 29 -13.50 18.77 9.14
C PHE A 29 -14.23 17.68 8.35
N TYR A 30 -15.53 17.82 8.14
CA TYR A 30 -16.30 16.89 7.33
C TYR A 30 -15.86 16.90 5.86
N ILE A 31 -15.62 18.09 5.29
CA ILE A 31 -15.12 18.25 3.91
C ILE A 31 -13.69 17.69 3.79
N GLN A 32 -12.80 17.93 4.75
CA GLN A 32 -11.45 17.36 4.74
C GLN A 32 -11.45 15.83 4.77
N ASN A 33 -12.42 15.20 5.45
CA ASN A 33 -12.57 13.75 5.46
C ASN A 33 -13.26 13.18 4.21
N LEU A 34 -13.95 14.03 3.42
CA LEU A 34 -14.62 13.62 2.18
C LEU A 34 -13.75 13.77 0.93
N VAL A 35 -12.72 14.60 0.99
CA VAL A 35 -11.78 14.76 -0.12
C VAL A 35 -10.59 13.85 0.16
N PRO A 36 -10.51 12.65 -0.47
CA PRO A 36 -9.28 11.87 -0.43
C PRO A 36 -8.20 12.77 -1.03
N ILE A 37 -7.14 13.04 -0.25
CA ILE A 37 -5.97 13.76 -0.75
C ILE A 37 -5.37 12.82 -1.82
N PRO A 38 -5.39 13.19 -3.10
CA PRO A 38 -4.81 12.34 -4.14
C PRO A 38 -3.32 12.24 -3.89
N VAL A 39 -2.87 11.09 -3.42
CA VAL A 39 -1.48 10.87 -2.99
C VAL A 39 -0.52 10.96 -4.19
N PHE A 40 -1.00 10.70 -5.40
CA PHE A 40 -0.24 10.88 -6.64
C PHE A 40 -1.18 11.14 -7.83
N SER A 41 -1.46 12.40 -8.12
CA SER A 41 -2.02 12.83 -9.40
C SER A 41 -1.10 13.86 -10.04
N THR A 42 -0.76 13.66 -11.30
CA THR A 42 -0.05 14.63 -12.13
C THR A 42 -1.06 15.41 -12.96
N GLU A 43 -0.63 16.48 -13.64
CA GLU A 43 -1.46 17.20 -14.61
C GLU A 43 -2.07 16.27 -15.68
N ASN A 44 -1.46 15.11 -15.92
CA ASN A 44 -1.88 14.11 -16.90
C ASN A 44 -2.73 12.96 -16.29
N GLY A 45 -3.20 13.09 -15.04
CA GLY A 45 -4.02 12.07 -14.37
C GLY A 45 -3.25 11.13 -13.43
N PRO A 46 -3.93 10.12 -12.85
CA PRO A 46 -3.33 9.20 -11.90
C PRO A 46 -2.32 8.28 -12.59
N LYS A 47 -1.22 8.00 -11.91
CA LYS A 47 -0.14 7.14 -12.39
C LYS A 47 0.19 6.06 -11.36
N ALA A 48 0.73 4.93 -11.84
CA ALA A 48 1.28 3.91 -10.95
C ALA A 48 2.70 4.28 -10.54
N VAL A 49 3.02 4.03 -9.26
CA VAL A 49 4.38 4.17 -8.75
C VAL A 49 5.08 2.83 -8.91
N TYR A 50 6.21 2.80 -9.57
CA TYR A 50 7.04 1.59 -9.76
C TYR A 50 8.44 1.74 -9.17
N ARG A 51 8.86 2.97 -8.85
CA ARG A 51 10.14 3.30 -8.24
C ARG A 51 10.00 4.56 -7.40
N GLY A 52 10.70 4.65 -6.28
CA GLY A 52 10.90 5.89 -5.54
C GLY A 52 12.10 6.67 -6.09
N GLU A 53 12.09 7.99 -5.95
CA GLU A 53 13.27 8.82 -6.18
C GLU A 53 13.85 9.23 -4.83
N THR A 54 14.84 8.51 -4.36
CA THR A 54 15.48 8.83 -3.08
C THR A 54 16.99 8.96 -3.25
N LYS A 55 17.56 9.89 -2.50
CA LYS A 55 19.01 10.05 -2.38
C LYS A 55 19.57 9.34 -1.13
N SER A 56 18.70 8.62 -0.39
CA SER A 56 19.00 8.04 0.92
C SER A 56 19.39 6.56 0.89
N ASN A 57 19.70 5.98 -0.28
CA ASN A 57 20.02 4.56 -0.45
C ASN A 57 18.91 3.64 0.09
N GLU A 58 17.66 4.00 -0.15
CA GLU A 58 16.50 3.25 0.30
C GLU A 58 15.91 2.40 -0.82
N VAL A 59 15.39 1.23 -0.48
CA VAL A 59 14.69 0.29 -1.36
C VAL A 59 13.46 -0.26 -0.63
N ALA A 60 12.49 -0.79 -1.36
CA ALA A 60 11.36 -1.48 -0.76
C ALA A 60 11.30 -2.94 -1.23
N LEU A 61 11.51 -3.88 -0.30
CA LEU A 61 11.19 -5.28 -0.52
C LEU A 61 9.69 -5.49 -0.33
N THR A 62 9.03 -6.03 -1.34
CA THR A 62 7.58 -6.23 -1.32
C THR A 62 7.22 -7.68 -1.60
N PHE A 63 6.21 -8.18 -0.89
CA PHE A 63 5.76 -9.57 -0.96
C PHE A 63 4.28 -9.63 -1.32
N ASN A 64 3.93 -10.34 -2.38
CA ASN A 64 2.54 -10.60 -2.73
C ASN A 64 2.05 -11.89 -2.08
N ILE A 65 0.86 -11.86 -1.46
CA ILE A 65 0.15 -13.03 -0.98
C ILE A 65 -1.26 -13.04 -1.58
N GLY A 66 -1.45 -13.75 -2.68
CA GLY A 66 -2.76 -13.91 -3.32
C GLY A 66 -3.52 -15.13 -2.77
N TRP A 67 -2.79 -16.20 -2.39
CA TRP A 67 -3.32 -17.48 -1.96
C TRP A 67 -2.25 -18.34 -1.28
N GLY A 68 -2.65 -19.45 -0.67
CA GLY A 68 -1.76 -20.44 -0.04
C GLY A 68 -1.72 -20.34 1.47
N ASP A 69 -1.28 -21.43 2.10
CA ASP A 69 -1.33 -21.65 3.54
C ASP A 69 0.06 -21.93 4.14
N GLU A 70 1.08 -22.22 3.28
CA GLU A 70 2.34 -22.79 3.72
C GLU A 70 3.52 -21.80 3.72
N LYS A 71 3.60 -20.86 2.76
CA LYS A 71 4.83 -20.09 2.51
C LYS A 71 4.93 -18.79 3.30
N ALA A 72 3.82 -18.20 3.72
CA ALA A 72 3.82 -16.91 4.40
C ALA A 72 4.60 -16.95 5.74
N LEU A 73 4.33 -17.92 6.60
CA LEU A 73 5.02 -18.04 7.91
C LEU A 73 6.51 -18.30 7.78
N PRO A 74 6.99 -19.27 6.96
CA PRO A 74 8.43 -19.48 6.77
C PRO A 74 9.18 -18.24 6.22
N ILE A 75 8.51 -17.41 5.41
CA ILE A 75 9.12 -16.17 4.92
C ILE A 75 9.20 -15.13 6.03
N LEU A 76 8.14 -14.94 6.82
CA LEU A 76 8.17 -14.07 8.00
C LEU A 76 9.25 -14.50 9.01
N ASP A 77 9.43 -15.81 9.23
CA ASP A 77 10.48 -16.32 10.09
C ASP A 77 11.88 -16.02 9.52
N ALA A 78 12.07 -16.15 8.20
CA ALA A 78 13.33 -15.79 7.54
C ALA A 78 13.62 -14.29 7.62
N LEU A 79 12.63 -13.41 7.43
CA LEU A 79 12.79 -11.97 7.60
C LEU A 79 13.17 -11.63 9.03
N LYS A 80 12.49 -12.21 10.01
CA LYS A 80 12.77 -12.00 11.44
C LYS A 80 14.16 -12.50 11.83
N ALA A 81 14.58 -13.67 11.36
CA ALA A 81 15.91 -14.23 11.61
C ALA A 81 17.05 -13.34 11.07
N ASN A 82 16.77 -12.59 9.99
CA ASN A 82 17.69 -11.61 9.41
C ASN A 82 17.47 -10.18 9.92
N ASN A 83 16.68 -9.97 10.98
CA ASN A 83 16.34 -8.67 11.55
C ASN A 83 15.72 -7.67 10.54
N LEU A 84 15.12 -8.16 9.46
CA LEU A 84 14.45 -7.29 8.50
C LEU A 84 13.06 -6.90 9.00
N LYS A 85 12.84 -5.61 9.07
CA LYS A 85 11.54 -4.97 9.31
C LYS A 85 11.17 -4.12 8.10
N ASN A 86 10.00 -3.50 8.15
CA ASN A 86 9.59 -2.50 7.16
C ASN A 86 9.48 -3.04 5.71
N ALA A 87 9.31 -4.34 5.52
CA ALA A 87 8.87 -4.86 4.22
C ALA A 87 7.39 -4.51 4.01
N THR A 88 6.93 -4.51 2.75
CA THR A 88 5.52 -4.27 2.43
C THR A 88 4.88 -5.54 1.88
N PHE A 89 3.81 -6.01 2.52
CA PHE A 89 3.04 -7.17 2.11
C PHE A 89 1.77 -6.72 1.41
N PHE A 90 1.60 -7.07 0.15
CA PHE A 90 0.35 -6.88 -0.59
C PHE A 90 -0.49 -8.14 -0.47
N LEU A 91 -1.67 -8.03 0.14
CA LEU A 91 -2.53 -9.16 0.46
C LEU A 91 -3.81 -9.14 -0.36
N SER A 92 -4.25 -10.29 -0.89
CA SER A 92 -5.66 -10.41 -1.27
C SER A 92 -6.50 -10.45 0.00
N ALA A 93 -7.58 -9.65 0.04
CA ALA A 93 -8.39 -9.55 1.25
C ALA A 93 -9.12 -10.87 1.55
N SER A 94 -9.47 -11.65 0.53
CA SER A 94 -10.05 -12.97 0.71
C SER A 94 -9.09 -13.98 1.37
N TRP A 95 -7.78 -13.85 1.10
CA TRP A 95 -6.76 -14.62 1.81
C TRP A 95 -6.60 -14.12 3.25
N ALA A 96 -6.55 -12.81 3.43
CA ALA A 96 -6.40 -12.19 4.74
C ALA A 96 -7.53 -12.57 5.71
N GLU A 97 -8.77 -12.63 5.25
CA GLU A 97 -9.92 -13.09 6.04
C GLU A 97 -9.76 -14.53 6.56
N ARG A 98 -9.10 -15.40 5.81
CA ARG A 98 -8.86 -16.80 6.21
C ARG A 98 -7.63 -16.98 7.09
N HIS A 99 -6.74 -15.98 7.15
CA HIS A 99 -5.46 -16.05 7.88
C HIS A 99 -5.25 -14.84 8.80
N PRO A 100 -6.22 -14.50 9.67
CA PRO A 100 -6.15 -13.32 10.53
C PRO A 100 -4.93 -13.32 11.46
N GLU A 101 -4.48 -14.50 11.89
CA GLU A 101 -3.28 -14.66 12.71
C GLU A 101 -1.99 -14.34 11.97
N ILE A 102 -1.92 -14.64 10.66
CA ILE A 102 -0.75 -14.30 9.84
C ILE A 102 -0.76 -12.79 9.55
N VAL A 103 -1.91 -12.20 9.26
CA VAL A 103 -2.08 -10.75 9.10
C VAL A 103 -1.63 -10.00 10.36
N LYS A 104 -2.06 -10.48 11.53
CA LYS A 104 -1.63 -9.95 12.83
C LYS A 104 -0.10 -10.04 12.97
N ARG A 105 0.49 -11.20 12.65
CA ARG A 105 1.94 -11.43 12.70
C ARG A 105 2.71 -10.48 11.78
N ILE A 106 2.25 -10.24 10.54
CA ILE A 106 2.87 -9.28 9.61
C ILE A 106 2.96 -7.90 10.25
N LYS A 107 1.87 -7.44 10.89
CA LYS A 107 1.80 -6.15 11.58
C LYS A 107 2.70 -6.10 12.81
N GLU A 108 2.69 -7.13 13.65
CA GLU A 108 3.50 -7.22 14.88
C GLU A 108 5.00 -7.31 14.61
N ASP A 109 5.40 -7.93 13.51
CA ASP A 109 6.81 -7.98 13.06
C ASP A 109 7.26 -6.64 12.41
N GLY A 110 6.36 -5.63 12.31
CA GLY A 110 6.68 -4.28 11.86
C GLY A 110 6.70 -4.12 10.35
N HIS A 111 5.90 -4.90 9.63
CA HIS A 111 5.76 -4.79 8.18
C HIS A 111 4.52 -3.99 7.79
N GLN A 112 4.59 -3.30 6.65
CA GLN A 112 3.47 -2.58 6.06
C GLN A 112 2.55 -3.54 5.31
N ILE A 113 1.24 -3.23 5.29
CA ILE A 113 0.25 -3.99 4.52
C ILE A 113 -0.36 -3.10 3.44
N GLY A 114 -0.44 -3.63 2.22
CA GLY A 114 -1.18 -3.09 1.08
C GLY A 114 -2.19 -4.11 0.55
N SER A 115 -2.99 -3.70 -0.43
CA SER A 115 -4.07 -4.49 -1.01
C SER A 115 -3.69 -5.08 -2.37
N LEU A 116 -4.09 -6.32 -2.64
CA LEU A 116 -4.20 -6.96 -3.97
C LEU A 116 -5.68 -7.09 -4.41
N GLY A 117 -6.56 -6.21 -3.91
CA GLY A 117 -8.01 -6.39 -4.08
C GLY A 117 -8.56 -7.52 -3.21
N TYR A 118 -9.81 -7.92 -3.49
CA TYR A 118 -10.46 -9.01 -2.75
C TYR A 118 -10.18 -10.36 -3.37
N SER A 119 -10.51 -10.55 -4.65
CA SER A 119 -10.58 -11.86 -5.33
C SER A 119 -9.32 -12.22 -6.13
N TYR A 120 -8.30 -11.38 -6.14
CA TYR A 120 -7.06 -11.60 -6.90
C TYR A 120 -7.30 -11.84 -8.40
N GLN A 121 -8.18 -11.04 -9.03
CA GLN A 121 -8.50 -11.10 -10.46
C GLN A 121 -7.81 -10.00 -11.24
N ASN A 122 -7.54 -10.24 -12.53
CA ASN A 122 -6.93 -9.25 -13.41
C ASN A 122 -7.88 -8.07 -13.68
N TYR A 123 -7.61 -6.92 -13.07
CA TYR A 123 -8.45 -5.72 -13.21
C TYR A 123 -8.48 -5.13 -14.62
N SER A 124 -7.43 -5.33 -15.43
CA SER A 124 -7.41 -4.80 -16.80
C SER A 124 -8.45 -5.45 -17.73
N SER A 125 -8.97 -6.61 -17.35
CA SER A 125 -10.00 -7.36 -18.08
C SER A 125 -11.38 -7.32 -17.44
N MET A 126 -11.55 -6.59 -16.33
CA MET A 126 -12.83 -6.47 -15.61
C MET A 126 -13.58 -5.21 -16.00
N GLU A 127 -14.91 -5.25 -15.85
CA GLU A 127 -15.73 -4.04 -15.96
C GLU A 127 -15.57 -3.15 -14.73
N ASP A 128 -15.71 -1.84 -14.89
CA ASP A 128 -15.58 -0.83 -13.82
C ASP A 128 -16.38 -1.17 -12.57
N LYS A 129 -17.62 -1.63 -12.75
CA LYS A 129 -18.51 -1.99 -11.65
C LYS A 129 -17.96 -3.16 -10.83
N GLU A 130 -17.31 -4.10 -11.47
CA GLU A 130 -16.73 -5.27 -10.82
C GLU A 130 -15.45 -4.88 -10.05
N ILE A 131 -14.58 -4.04 -10.66
CA ILE A 131 -13.41 -3.50 -9.99
C ILE A 131 -13.82 -2.73 -8.73
N LYS A 132 -14.78 -1.82 -8.83
CA LYS A 132 -15.30 -1.04 -7.70
C LYS A 132 -15.85 -1.94 -6.59
N LYS A 133 -16.63 -2.97 -6.96
CA LYS A 133 -17.16 -3.95 -6.01
C LYS A 133 -16.05 -4.73 -5.30
N ASP A 134 -15.02 -5.15 -6.03
CA ASP A 134 -13.88 -5.88 -5.49
C ASP A 134 -13.06 -5.02 -4.50
N LEU A 135 -12.78 -3.76 -4.86
CA LEU A 135 -12.08 -2.82 -3.98
C LEU A 135 -12.85 -2.51 -2.70
N VAL A 136 -14.16 -2.22 -2.80
CA VAL A 136 -15.00 -1.97 -1.62
C VAL A 136 -15.03 -3.20 -0.70
N ARG A 137 -15.15 -4.38 -1.30
CA ARG A 137 -15.13 -5.63 -0.53
C ARG A 137 -13.79 -5.83 0.17
N ALA A 138 -12.67 -5.54 -0.51
CA ALA A 138 -11.35 -5.62 0.08
C ALA A 138 -11.20 -4.65 1.27
N GLN A 139 -11.58 -3.39 1.11
CA GLN A 139 -11.52 -2.39 2.19
C GLN A 139 -12.34 -2.83 3.41
N ASN A 140 -13.58 -3.28 3.21
CA ASN A 140 -14.44 -3.78 4.30
C ASN A 140 -13.82 -4.99 5.02
N SER A 141 -13.15 -5.88 4.29
CA SER A 141 -12.48 -7.05 4.87
C SER A 141 -11.27 -6.63 5.71
N PHE A 142 -10.46 -5.72 5.20
CA PHE A 142 -9.32 -5.18 5.95
C PHE A 142 -9.76 -4.43 7.22
N GLN A 143 -10.82 -3.62 7.16
CA GLN A 143 -11.39 -2.97 8.33
C GLN A 143 -11.78 -3.95 9.43
N LYS A 144 -12.43 -5.07 9.07
CA LYS A 144 -12.79 -6.13 10.03
C LYS A 144 -11.58 -6.77 10.71
N LEU A 145 -10.41 -6.71 10.06
CA LEU A 145 -9.13 -7.18 10.60
C LEU A 145 -8.36 -6.09 11.36
N GLY A 146 -8.96 -4.91 11.57
CA GLY A 146 -8.31 -3.77 12.25
C GLY A 146 -7.22 -3.11 11.40
N LEU A 147 -7.40 -3.11 10.08
CA LEU A 147 -6.53 -2.47 9.10
C LEU A 147 -7.31 -1.34 8.41
N ASP A 148 -7.42 -0.19 9.07
CA ASP A 148 -8.25 0.94 8.61
C ASP A 148 -7.52 1.88 7.64
N ASP A 149 -6.20 1.75 7.52
CA ASP A 149 -5.28 2.67 6.83
C ASP A 149 -4.66 2.09 5.55
N ILE A 150 -5.32 1.14 4.89
CA ILE A 150 -4.83 0.58 3.62
C ILE A 150 -5.00 1.60 2.51
N THR A 151 -3.91 2.22 2.10
CA THR A 151 -3.84 3.23 1.03
C THR A 151 -3.08 2.77 -0.22
N LEU A 152 -2.40 1.63 -0.15
CA LEU A 152 -1.63 1.08 -1.25
C LEU A 152 -2.38 -0.06 -1.94
N LEU A 153 -2.49 0.00 -3.27
CA LEU A 153 -3.05 -1.05 -4.11
C LEU A 153 -1.99 -1.53 -5.10
N ARG A 154 -1.72 -2.81 -5.12
CA ARG A 154 -1.06 -3.44 -6.27
C ARG A 154 -2.12 -4.19 -7.05
N PRO A 155 -2.40 -3.82 -8.32
CA PRO A 155 -3.36 -4.54 -9.14
C PRO A 155 -2.99 -6.02 -9.21
N PRO A 156 -3.94 -6.93 -8.99
CA PRO A 156 -3.66 -8.36 -9.12
C PRO A 156 -3.05 -8.70 -10.47
N THR A 157 -2.14 -9.65 -10.51
CA THR A 157 -1.37 -10.05 -11.70
C THR A 157 -0.43 -8.98 -12.26
N GLY A 158 -0.36 -7.79 -11.66
CA GLY A 158 0.48 -6.68 -12.12
C GLY A 158 -0.08 -5.93 -13.33
N GLN A 159 -1.25 -6.32 -13.87
CA GLN A 159 -1.84 -5.69 -15.06
C GLN A 159 -2.87 -4.64 -14.69
N PHE A 160 -2.75 -3.48 -15.30
CA PHE A 160 -3.70 -2.37 -15.15
C PHE A 160 -3.71 -1.49 -16.40
N ASN A 161 -4.73 -0.65 -16.50
CA ASN A 161 -4.87 0.38 -17.52
C ASN A 161 -5.25 1.71 -16.85
N GLU A 162 -5.38 2.77 -17.64
CA GLU A 162 -5.72 4.11 -17.13
C GLU A 162 -7.04 4.11 -16.33
N ASN A 163 -7.99 3.29 -16.73
CA ASN A 163 -9.25 3.18 -16.03
C ASN A 163 -9.11 2.59 -14.61
N VAL A 164 -8.29 1.56 -14.46
CA VAL A 164 -7.95 0.99 -13.13
C VAL A 164 -7.30 2.05 -12.24
N LEU A 165 -6.40 2.87 -12.78
CA LEU A 165 -5.76 3.97 -12.05
C LEU A 165 -6.78 5.01 -11.58
N LYS A 166 -7.69 5.42 -12.44
CA LYS A 166 -8.77 6.37 -12.10
C LYS A 166 -9.71 5.82 -11.02
N ILE A 167 -10.06 4.54 -11.12
CA ILE A 167 -10.91 3.89 -10.12
C ILE A 167 -10.15 3.81 -8.78
N ALA A 168 -8.91 3.34 -8.77
CA ALA A 168 -8.10 3.26 -7.54
C ALA A 168 -8.02 4.63 -6.83
N GLN A 169 -7.76 5.70 -7.58
CA GLN A 169 -7.73 7.07 -7.06
C GLN A 169 -9.06 7.48 -6.43
N GLN A 170 -10.21 7.14 -7.03
CA GLN A 170 -11.53 7.44 -6.46
C GLN A 170 -11.76 6.80 -5.09
N TYR A 171 -11.07 5.70 -4.81
CA TYR A 171 -11.10 4.99 -3.52
C TYR A 171 -9.93 5.34 -2.59
N GLY A 172 -9.18 6.40 -2.90
CA GLY A 172 -8.05 6.84 -2.07
C GLY A 172 -6.85 5.91 -2.10
N LEU A 173 -6.72 5.09 -3.16
CA LEU A 173 -5.66 4.09 -3.28
C LEU A 173 -4.58 4.54 -4.27
N THR A 174 -3.33 4.50 -3.83
CA THR A 174 -2.15 4.68 -4.68
C THR A 174 -1.78 3.34 -5.32
N VAL A 175 -1.73 3.30 -6.65
CA VAL A 175 -1.31 2.10 -7.37
C VAL A 175 0.22 1.97 -7.33
N VAL A 176 0.69 0.84 -6.81
CA VAL A 176 2.11 0.51 -6.66
C VAL A 176 2.45 -0.71 -7.51
N HIS A 177 3.37 -0.53 -8.44
CA HIS A 177 3.97 -1.60 -9.22
C HIS A 177 5.34 -1.99 -8.63
N TYR A 178 6.31 -2.34 -9.44
CA TYR A 178 7.68 -2.68 -9.07
C TYR A 178 8.64 -2.33 -10.21
N SER A 179 9.87 -2.00 -9.88
CA SER A 179 10.96 -1.81 -10.86
C SER A 179 11.78 -3.08 -11.04
N ILE A 180 11.80 -3.98 -10.05
CA ILE A 180 12.54 -5.24 -10.10
C ILE A 180 11.60 -6.41 -9.84
N ASN A 181 11.60 -7.38 -10.77
CA ASN A 181 10.86 -8.63 -10.63
C ASN A 181 11.83 -9.79 -10.35
N SER A 182 11.71 -10.39 -9.19
CA SER A 182 12.52 -11.57 -8.81
C SER A 182 12.21 -12.81 -9.65
N ASN A 183 11.02 -12.87 -10.29
CA ASN A 183 10.47 -14.04 -10.97
C ASN A 183 10.39 -15.30 -10.10
N ASP A 184 10.38 -15.14 -8.77
CA ASP A 184 10.40 -16.23 -7.79
C ASP A 184 9.21 -17.19 -7.91
N TRP A 185 8.04 -16.68 -8.32
CA TRP A 185 6.82 -17.48 -8.53
C TRP A 185 6.95 -18.54 -9.63
N THR A 186 7.92 -18.39 -10.54
CA THR A 186 8.23 -19.37 -11.59
C THR A 186 9.15 -20.50 -11.10
N ASN A 187 9.69 -20.38 -9.90
CA ASN A 187 10.64 -21.30 -9.28
C ASN A 187 11.89 -21.58 -10.14
N PRO A 188 12.62 -20.57 -10.60
CA PRO A 188 13.73 -20.71 -11.55
C PRO A 188 15.04 -21.20 -10.90
N GLY A 189 15.04 -21.46 -9.60
CA GLY A 189 16.21 -21.73 -8.76
C GLY A 189 16.57 -20.55 -7.87
N VAL A 190 17.08 -20.85 -6.68
CA VAL A 190 17.48 -19.84 -5.67
C VAL A 190 18.47 -18.84 -6.25
N GLU A 191 19.52 -19.33 -6.92
CA GLU A 191 20.57 -18.51 -7.52
C GLU A 191 19.99 -17.54 -8.56
N LYS A 192 19.02 -17.98 -9.38
CA LYS A 192 18.41 -17.13 -10.40
C LYS A 192 17.52 -16.06 -9.78
N ILE A 193 16.80 -16.35 -8.71
CA ILE A 193 16.03 -15.36 -7.95
C ILE A 193 16.96 -14.28 -7.38
N VAL A 194 18.04 -14.69 -6.74
CA VAL A 194 19.08 -13.80 -6.20
C VAL A 194 19.69 -12.93 -7.32
N GLN A 195 20.04 -13.54 -8.43
CA GLN A 195 20.59 -12.84 -9.59
C GLN A 195 19.62 -11.78 -10.13
N ASN A 196 18.34 -12.15 -10.35
CA ASN A 196 17.32 -11.24 -10.86
C ASN A 196 17.11 -9.98 -9.97
N VAL A 197 17.36 -10.09 -8.67
CA VAL A 197 17.29 -8.95 -7.75
C VAL A 197 18.62 -8.20 -7.70
N ASN A 198 19.71 -8.89 -7.40
CA ASN A 198 20.99 -8.27 -7.03
C ASN A 198 21.70 -7.58 -8.20
N GLU A 199 21.49 -8.03 -9.46
CA GLU A 199 22.16 -7.44 -10.63
C GLU A 199 21.73 -6.00 -10.94
N SER A 200 20.52 -5.61 -10.52
CA SER A 200 19.93 -4.32 -10.91
C SER A 200 19.46 -3.46 -9.75
N ILE A 201 19.49 -3.97 -8.52
CA ILE A 201 18.94 -3.24 -7.39
C ILE A 201 19.76 -2.01 -7.05
N GLY A 202 19.09 -0.89 -6.88
CA GLY A 202 19.67 0.38 -6.46
C GLY A 202 18.68 1.25 -5.71
N SER A 203 19.12 2.43 -5.30
CA SER A 203 18.29 3.38 -4.56
C SER A 203 16.98 3.68 -5.29
N GLY A 204 15.88 3.65 -4.57
CA GLY A 204 14.53 3.89 -5.07
C GLY A 204 13.81 2.65 -5.57
N ASP A 205 14.47 1.52 -5.73
CA ASP A 205 13.82 0.34 -6.32
C ASP A 205 12.77 -0.30 -5.41
N ILE A 206 11.67 -0.74 -6.06
CA ILE A 206 10.62 -1.56 -5.46
C ILE A 206 10.77 -2.98 -6.02
N VAL A 207 11.05 -3.93 -5.16
CA VAL A 207 11.30 -5.34 -5.53
C VAL A 207 10.04 -6.17 -5.33
N LEU A 208 9.62 -6.89 -6.38
CA LEU A 208 8.56 -7.89 -6.28
C LEU A 208 9.11 -9.24 -5.87
N LEU A 209 8.59 -9.76 -4.78
CA LEU A 209 8.72 -11.12 -4.29
C LEU A 209 7.33 -11.68 -3.97
N HIS A 210 7.22 -12.97 -3.72
CA HIS A 210 5.97 -13.62 -3.33
C HIS A 210 6.13 -14.42 -2.02
N ALA A 211 5.08 -14.40 -1.23
CA ALA A 211 4.91 -15.28 -0.06
C ALA A 211 3.67 -16.16 -0.20
N SER A 212 3.16 -16.33 -1.43
CA SER A 212 2.16 -17.32 -1.81
C SER A 212 2.80 -18.68 -2.04
N ASP A 213 2.02 -19.76 -2.01
CA ASP A 213 2.52 -21.12 -2.14
C ASP A 213 3.13 -21.45 -3.52
N SER A 214 2.92 -20.60 -4.53
CA SER A 214 3.63 -20.70 -5.82
C SER A 214 5.13 -20.47 -5.70
N ALA A 215 5.57 -19.62 -4.75
CA ALA A 215 6.97 -19.20 -4.61
C ALA A 215 7.73 -20.10 -3.60
N LYS A 216 8.13 -21.27 -4.07
CA LYS A 216 8.72 -22.32 -3.21
C LYS A 216 10.13 -22.00 -2.73
N GLN A 217 10.86 -21.15 -3.45
CA GLN A 217 12.29 -20.89 -3.27
C GLN A 217 12.59 -19.51 -2.70
N THR A 218 11.61 -18.63 -2.55
CA THR A 218 11.78 -17.26 -2.09
C THR A 218 12.44 -17.21 -0.71
N LYS A 219 11.97 -18.04 0.24
CA LYS A 219 12.56 -18.13 1.57
C LYS A 219 14.06 -18.36 1.52
N ASP A 220 14.51 -19.28 0.67
CA ASP A 220 15.92 -19.69 0.59
C ASP A 220 16.79 -18.64 -0.15
N ALA A 221 16.20 -17.80 -0.99
CA ALA A 221 16.85 -16.69 -1.66
C ALA A 221 17.06 -15.46 -0.74
N LEU A 222 16.19 -15.27 0.25
CA LEU A 222 16.20 -14.08 1.11
C LEU A 222 17.54 -13.79 1.79
N PRO A 223 18.25 -14.74 2.41
CA PRO A 223 19.53 -14.45 3.09
C PRO A 223 20.56 -13.80 2.15
N ASN A 224 20.67 -14.27 0.91
CA ASN A 224 21.61 -13.73 -0.08
C ASN A 224 21.19 -12.36 -0.58
N ILE A 225 19.88 -12.13 -0.80
CA ILE A 225 19.34 -10.82 -1.17
C ILE A 225 19.62 -9.81 -0.04
N LEU A 226 19.30 -10.15 1.21
CA LEU A 226 19.49 -9.26 2.36
C LEU A 226 20.96 -8.95 2.63
N SER A 227 21.84 -9.94 2.48
CA SER A 227 23.29 -9.73 2.59
C SER A 227 23.81 -8.77 1.52
N HIS A 228 23.29 -8.89 0.29
CA HIS A 228 23.65 -7.96 -0.80
C HIS A 228 23.20 -6.51 -0.49
N LEU A 229 21.96 -6.32 -0.05
CA LEU A 229 21.48 -4.99 0.36
C LEU A 229 22.38 -4.37 1.42
N GLN A 230 22.78 -5.16 2.42
CA GLN A 230 23.66 -4.68 3.48
C GLN A 230 25.05 -4.29 2.94
N ASN A 231 25.62 -5.08 2.04
CA ASN A 231 26.93 -4.82 1.44
C ASN A 231 26.93 -3.55 0.55
N GLU A 232 25.82 -3.31 -0.15
CA GLU A 232 25.62 -2.10 -0.98
C GLU A 232 25.18 -0.88 -0.15
N GLY A 233 24.98 -1.03 1.16
CA GLY A 233 24.50 0.04 2.04
C GLY A 233 23.05 0.45 1.75
N LEU A 234 22.26 -0.43 1.13
CA LEU A 234 20.86 -0.21 0.83
C LEU A 234 19.99 -0.54 2.04
N LYS A 235 19.10 0.37 2.43
CA LYS A 235 18.19 0.22 3.56
C LYS A 235 16.79 -0.12 3.07
N ASN A 236 16.21 -1.19 3.58
CA ASN A 236 14.80 -1.49 3.32
C ASN A 236 13.88 -0.58 4.13
N VAL A 237 12.92 0.05 3.46
CA VAL A 237 11.88 0.89 4.05
C VAL A 237 10.49 0.46 3.54
N PRO A 238 9.39 0.82 4.24
CA PRO A 238 8.05 0.59 3.69
C PRO A 238 7.86 1.34 2.37
N VAL A 239 7.00 0.83 1.50
CA VAL A 239 6.68 1.51 0.23
C VAL A 239 6.16 2.93 0.50
N SER A 240 5.33 3.15 1.53
CA SER A 240 4.82 4.48 1.88
C SER A 240 5.93 5.49 2.11
N ASP A 241 6.98 5.10 2.82
CA ASP A 241 8.11 5.96 3.15
C ASP A 241 8.98 6.21 1.92
N LEU A 242 9.22 5.16 1.12
CA LEU A 242 9.98 5.26 -0.12
C LEU A 242 9.36 6.25 -1.11
N ILE A 243 8.03 6.30 -1.18
CA ILE A 243 7.30 7.17 -2.11
C ILE A 243 6.93 8.54 -1.54
N ALA A 244 6.90 8.71 -0.20
CA ALA A 244 6.52 9.98 0.44
C ALA A 244 7.49 11.13 0.12
N ASN A 245 8.75 10.81 -0.15
CA ASN A 245 9.81 11.78 -0.44
C ASN A 245 10.04 11.96 -1.95
N THR A 246 9.17 11.39 -2.77
CA THR A 246 9.32 11.38 -4.23
C THR A 246 8.49 12.50 -4.86
N ASP A 247 9.13 13.40 -5.59
CA ASP A 247 8.45 14.11 -6.67
C ASP A 247 8.06 13.04 -7.69
N ALA A 248 6.75 12.76 -7.82
CA ALA A 248 6.24 11.59 -8.53
C ALA A 248 6.66 11.58 -10.01
N ASN A 249 7.81 11.00 -10.29
CA ASN A 249 8.19 10.64 -11.65
C ASN A 249 7.58 9.28 -11.96
N SER A 250 6.43 9.32 -12.58
CA SER A 250 5.71 8.15 -13.04
C SER A 250 5.83 8.08 -14.55
N SER A 251 6.49 7.07 -15.08
CA SER A 251 6.42 6.76 -16.49
C SER A 251 5.25 5.81 -16.76
N GLU A 252 4.62 5.98 -17.91
CA GLU A 252 3.64 5.02 -18.41
C GLU A 252 4.33 3.67 -18.62
N VAL A 253 3.74 2.64 -18.03
CA VAL A 253 4.07 1.25 -18.39
C VAL A 253 3.17 0.91 -19.57
N ASN A 254 3.74 0.89 -20.79
CA ASN A 254 3.11 0.37 -22.00
C ASN A 254 3.08 -1.16 -21.99
#